data_44b4ffe486cf272442205361930b3f28
#
_entry.id   44b4ffe486cf272442205361930b3f28
#
_cell.length_a   1.000
_cell.length_b   1.000
_cell.length_c   1.000
_cell.angle_alpha   90.00
_cell.angle_beta   90.00
_cell.angle_gamma   90.00
#
_symmetry.space_group_name_H-M   'P 1'
#
loop_
_entity.id
_entity.type
_entity.pdbx_description
1 polymer ?
#
loop_
_entity_poly.entity_id
_entity_poly.type
_entity_poly.pdbx_seq_one_letter_code
_entity_poly.pdbx_strand_id
1 'polypeptide(L)'
;MINKEKLETFLGSVDNHFPTPLSQKQELSLLAEKFMEKATMCYHEENGEILALVAGYTQNVTADMGYISVVATLPEAQGRGCASRLVKEFIEIATDADLSAVHLYTAKSNLSAIAVYKKLDFTEWVVEGETRPDDLHLIFSIKQRG
;
A
#
# COMPACT_ATOMS: atom_id res chain seq x y z
N MET A 1 0.85 16.83 -9.12
CA MET A 1 -0.14 16.63 -8.06
C MET A 1 -1.14 15.56 -8.47
N ILE A 2 -1.43 14.62 -7.59
CA ILE A 2 -2.36 13.53 -7.89
C ILE A 2 -3.79 14.05 -8.02
N ASN A 3 -4.53 13.49 -8.97
CA ASN A 3 -5.97 13.71 -9.10
C ASN A 3 -6.64 12.39 -9.47
N LYS A 4 -7.96 12.37 -9.50
CA LYS A 4 -8.74 11.15 -9.78
C LYS A 4 -8.39 10.54 -11.15
N GLU A 5 -8.27 11.37 -12.18
CA GLU A 5 -7.96 10.91 -13.54
C GLU A 5 -6.59 10.22 -13.61
N LYS A 6 -5.55 10.85 -13.04
CA LYS A 6 -4.20 10.27 -13.00
C LYS A 6 -4.18 8.98 -12.19
N LEU A 7 -4.88 8.97 -11.06
CA LEU A 7 -4.96 7.80 -10.20
C LEU A 7 -5.67 6.64 -10.89
N GLU A 8 -6.80 6.90 -11.53
CA GLU A 8 -7.54 5.88 -12.26
C GLU A 8 -6.72 5.30 -13.41
N THR A 9 -6.02 6.14 -14.16
CA THR A 9 -5.12 5.73 -15.23
C THR A 9 -4.01 4.82 -14.69
N PHE A 10 -3.40 5.20 -13.56
CA PHE A 10 -2.37 4.39 -12.92
C PHE A 10 -2.91 3.03 -12.48
N LEU A 11 -4.06 3.02 -11.79
CA LEU A 11 -4.67 1.77 -11.31
C LEU A 11 -4.99 0.83 -12.47
N GLY A 12 -5.47 1.36 -13.58
CA GLY A 12 -5.72 0.58 -14.79
C GLY A 12 -4.45 -0.02 -15.37
N SER A 13 -3.35 0.74 -15.33
CA SER A 13 -2.06 0.28 -15.84
C SER A 13 -1.43 -0.84 -15.02
N VAL A 14 -1.69 -0.88 -13.70
CA VAL A 14 -1.12 -1.91 -12.81
C VAL A 14 -2.10 -3.03 -12.48
N ASP A 15 -3.35 -2.94 -12.93
CA ASP A 15 -4.41 -3.87 -12.54
C ASP A 15 -4.04 -5.35 -12.78
N ASN A 16 -3.41 -5.64 -13.91
CA ASN A 16 -3.01 -7.01 -14.27
C ASN A 16 -1.71 -7.48 -13.58
N HIS A 17 -1.06 -6.62 -12.82
CA HIS A 17 0.17 -6.97 -12.10
C HIS A 17 -0.11 -7.64 -10.76
N PHE A 18 -1.34 -7.61 -10.30
CA PHE A 18 -1.73 -8.27 -9.05
C PHE A 18 -2.18 -9.70 -9.36
N PRO A 19 -1.90 -10.67 -8.47
CA PRO A 19 -2.43 -12.04 -8.63
C PRO A 19 -3.94 -12.07 -8.78
N THR A 20 -4.64 -11.23 -8.02
CA THR A 20 -6.07 -10.96 -8.22
C THR A 20 -6.19 -9.50 -8.64
N PRO A 21 -6.60 -9.22 -9.89
CA PRO A 21 -6.75 -7.84 -10.34
C PRO A 21 -7.70 -7.04 -9.45
N LEU A 22 -7.34 -5.77 -9.22
CA LEU A 22 -8.16 -4.86 -8.40
C LEU A 22 -9.56 -4.71 -8.98
N SER A 23 -9.68 -4.71 -10.32
CA SER A 23 -10.95 -4.57 -11.03
C SER A 23 -11.93 -5.72 -10.76
N GLN A 24 -11.44 -6.88 -10.31
CA GLN A 24 -12.33 -8.00 -9.93
C GLN A 24 -13.06 -7.75 -8.61
N LYS A 25 -12.53 -6.86 -7.77
CA LYS A 25 -13.12 -6.55 -6.46
C LYS A 25 -14.07 -5.37 -6.51
N GLN A 26 -13.77 -4.39 -7.35
CA GLN A 26 -14.59 -3.19 -7.54
C GLN A 26 -14.14 -2.45 -8.80
N GLU A 27 -14.99 -1.55 -9.30
CA GLU A 27 -14.61 -0.70 -10.42
C GLU A 27 -13.47 0.23 -10.04
N LEU A 28 -12.49 0.39 -10.93
CA LEU A 28 -11.31 1.21 -10.67
C LEU A 28 -11.67 2.70 -10.47
N SER A 29 -12.70 3.18 -11.14
CA SER A 29 -13.15 4.57 -10.94
C SER A 29 -13.67 4.80 -9.52
N LEU A 30 -14.38 3.81 -8.96
CA LEU A 30 -14.90 3.88 -7.57
C LEU A 30 -13.76 3.77 -6.57
N LEU A 31 -12.77 2.91 -6.85
CA LEU A 31 -11.59 2.79 -6.00
C LEU A 31 -10.79 4.09 -6.01
N ALA A 32 -10.58 4.68 -7.17
CA ALA A 32 -9.88 5.97 -7.28
C ALA A 32 -10.61 7.06 -6.50
N GLU A 33 -11.92 7.13 -6.62
CA GLU A 33 -12.74 8.10 -5.88
C GLU A 33 -12.61 7.91 -4.37
N LYS A 34 -12.71 6.66 -3.89
CA LYS A 34 -12.55 6.33 -2.48
C LYS A 34 -11.16 6.74 -1.97
N PHE A 35 -10.12 6.46 -2.73
CA PHE A 35 -8.76 6.83 -2.34
C PHE A 35 -8.58 8.35 -2.29
N MET A 36 -9.12 9.08 -3.26
CA MET A 36 -9.03 10.55 -3.25
C MET A 36 -9.74 11.16 -2.04
N GLU A 37 -10.84 10.56 -1.60
CA GLU A 37 -11.62 11.07 -0.48
C GLU A 37 -11.06 10.68 0.88
N LYS A 38 -10.54 9.45 1.04
CA LYS A 38 -10.30 8.86 2.36
C LYS A 38 -8.89 8.34 2.60
N ALA A 39 -8.13 8.05 1.55
CA ALA A 39 -6.84 7.40 1.70
C ALA A 39 -5.70 8.38 1.90
N THR A 40 -4.69 7.92 2.63
CA THR A 40 -3.36 8.51 2.64
C THR A 40 -2.62 7.93 1.45
N MET A 41 -2.11 8.78 0.57
CA MET A 41 -1.42 8.34 -0.65
C MET A 41 -0.03 8.91 -0.70
N CYS A 42 0.95 8.02 -0.88
CA CYS A 42 2.34 8.36 -1.17
C CYS A 42 2.61 7.91 -2.60
N TYR A 43 3.14 8.78 -3.43
CA TYR A 43 3.28 8.47 -4.84
C TYR A 43 4.51 9.14 -5.45
N HIS A 44 4.95 8.56 -6.57
CA HIS A 44 6.03 9.11 -7.38
C HIS A 44 5.46 9.50 -8.75
N GLU A 45 5.61 10.76 -9.11
CA GLU A 45 5.10 11.32 -10.36
C GLU A 45 6.26 11.83 -11.20
N GLU A 46 6.25 11.49 -12.49
CA GLU A 46 7.20 12.03 -13.48
C GLU A 46 6.41 12.43 -14.72
N ASN A 47 6.71 13.61 -15.27
CA ASN A 47 6.08 14.10 -16.52
C ASN A 47 4.55 14.04 -16.48
N GLY A 48 3.95 14.32 -15.32
CA GLY A 48 2.50 14.32 -15.16
C GLY A 48 1.87 12.95 -14.99
N GLU A 49 2.64 11.88 -14.92
CA GLU A 49 2.15 10.53 -14.75
C GLU A 49 2.56 9.95 -13.41
N ILE A 50 1.64 9.22 -12.77
CA ILE A 50 1.94 8.46 -11.56
C ILE A 50 2.66 7.18 -11.96
N LEU A 51 3.85 6.95 -11.41
CA LEU A 51 4.67 5.77 -11.72
C LEU A 51 4.69 4.76 -10.59
N ALA A 52 4.41 5.18 -9.35
CA ALA A 52 4.36 4.31 -8.18
C ALA A 52 3.41 4.89 -7.16
N LEU A 53 2.76 4.03 -6.40
CA LEU A 53 1.75 4.44 -5.42
C LEU A 53 1.75 3.50 -4.22
N VAL A 54 1.66 4.10 -3.04
CA VAL A 54 1.23 3.43 -1.81
C VAL A 54 -0.02 4.15 -1.34
N ALA A 55 -1.13 3.44 -1.24
CA ALA A 55 -2.40 3.98 -0.79
C ALA A 55 -2.92 3.16 0.40
N GLY A 56 -3.37 3.85 1.42
CA GLY A 56 -3.86 3.20 2.62
C GLY A 56 -4.57 4.17 3.54
N TYR A 57 -4.73 3.79 4.78
CA TYR A 57 -5.52 4.55 5.74
C TYR A 57 -4.73 4.80 7.01
N THR A 58 -4.66 6.07 7.41
CA THR A 58 -4.01 6.51 8.66
C THR A 58 -4.98 7.29 9.56
N GLN A 59 -6.22 7.50 9.09
CA GLN A 59 -7.28 8.18 9.84
C GLN A 59 -8.49 7.28 9.96
N ASN A 60 -9.22 7.41 11.05
CA ASN A 60 -10.41 6.59 11.34
C ASN A 60 -10.12 5.09 11.27
N VAL A 61 -8.96 4.71 11.76
CA VAL A 61 -8.46 3.34 11.72
C VAL A 61 -8.80 2.57 12.99
N THR A 62 -8.87 1.25 12.89
CA THR A 62 -9.17 0.36 14.01
C THR A 62 -7.88 -0.01 14.74
N ALA A 63 -7.94 -0.10 16.08
CA ALA A 63 -6.84 -0.58 16.92
C ALA A 63 -5.53 0.24 16.77
N ASP A 64 -5.63 1.53 16.41
CA ASP A 64 -4.49 2.44 16.23
C ASP A 64 -3.47 1.92 15.21
N MET A 65 -3.93 1.20 14.20
CA MET A 65 -3.06 0.65 13.17
C MET A 65 -3.37 1.25 11.80
N GLY A 66 -2.35 1.77 11.13
CA GLY A 66 -2.44 2.15 9.72
C GLY A 66 -2.54 0.90 8.85
N TYR A 67 -3.29 1.00 7.76
CA TYR A 67 -3.48 -0.11 6.83
C TYR A 67 -3.08 0.29 5.42
N ILE A 68 -2.15 -0.44 4.82
CA ILE A 68 -1.78 -0.26 3.41
C ILE A 68 -2.65 -1.17 2.55
N SER A 69 -3.42 -0.56 1.65
CA SER A 69 -4.33 -1.26 0.76
C SER A 69 -3.69 -1.63 -0.58
N VAL A 70 -2.89 -0.73 -1.16
CA VAL A 70 -2.26 -0.92 -2.47
C VAL A 70 -0.81 -0.44 -2.42
N VAL A 71 0.09 -1.27 -2.94
CA VAL A 71 1.48 -0.92 -3.26
C VAL A 71 1.72 -1.37 -4.69
N ALA A 72 2.01 -0.46 -5.58
CA ALA A 72 2.21 -0.79 -6.99
C ALA A 72 3.22 0.14 -7.65
N THR A 73 3.97 -0.39 -8.60
CA THR A 73 4.98 0.36 -9.38
C THR A 73 4.87 -0.08 -10.84
N LEU A 74 4.80 0.90 -11.74
CA LEU A 74 4.82 0.60 -13.17
C LEU A 74 6.15 -0.07 -13.55
N PRO A 75 6.15 -0.94 -14.59
CA PRO A 75 7.37 -1.64 -15.02
C PRO A 75 8.56 -0.72 -15.27
N GLU A 76 8.34 0.44 -15.89
CA GLU A 76 9.41 1.40 -16.18
C GLU A 76 10.04 2.04 -14.96
N ALA A 77 9.37 1.98 -13.82
CA ALA A 77 9.89 2.53 -12.56
C ALA A 77 10.38 1.46 -11.58
N GLN A 78 10.25 0.19 -11.92
CA GLN A 78 10.74 -0.89 -11.08
C GLN A 78 12.28 -0.88 -11.00
N GLY A 79 12.81 -1.32 -9.86
CA GLY A 79 14.25 -1.36 -9.63
C GLY A 79 14.86 -0.02 -9.20
N ARG A 80 14.06 1.02 -8.99
CA ARG A 80 14.52 2.33 -8.52
C ARG A 80 14.30 2.56 -7.02
N GLY A 81 13.79 1.56 -6.30
CA GLY A 81 13.49 1.67 -4.87
C GLY A 81 12.25 2.50 -4.54
N CYS A 82 11.36 2.73 -5.50
CA CYS A 82 10.16 3.53 -5.30
C CYS A 82 9.23 2.93 -4.22
N ALA A 83 8.95 1.64 -4.29
CA ALA A 83 8.07 0.97 -3.31
C ALA A 83 8.61 1.12 -1.89
N SER A 84 9.90 0.84 -1.70
CA SER A 84 10.59 0.97 -0.41
C SER A 84 10.47 2.38 0.15
N ARG A 85 10.77 3.38 -0.68
CA ARG A 85 10.71 4.80 -0.29
C ARG A 85 9.31 5.22 0.09
N LEU A 86 8.32 4.84 -0.71
CA LEU A 86 6.92 5.24 -0.48
C LEU A 86 6.31 4.53 0.73
N VAL A 87 6.67 3.27 0.98
CA VAL A 87 6.23 2.57 2.20
C VAL A 87 6.83 3.23 3.44
N LYS A 88 8.10 3.61 3.40
CA LYS A 88 8.74 4.37 4.50
C LYS A 88 8.03 5.69 4.75
N GLU A 89 7.68 6.41 3.69
CA GLU A 89 6.94 7.66 3.78
C GLU A 89 5.56 7.45 4.44
N PHE A 90 4.86 6.37 4.07
CA PHE A 90 3.59 6.02 4.70
C PHE A 90 3.76 5.73 6.20
N ILE A 91 4.82 5.01 6.56
CA ILE A 91 5.14 4.71 7.97
C ILE A 91 5.42 6.01 8.74
N GLU A 92 6.12 6.98 8.14
CA GLU A 92 6.36 8.28 8.76
C GLU A 92 5.06 9.03 9.03
N ILE A 93 4.13 9.03 8.07
CA ILE A 93 2.82 9.64 8.23
C ILE A 93 2.05 8.96 9.37
N ALA A 94 2.06 7.63 9.42
CA ALA A 94 1.41 6.87 10.48
C ALA A 94 2.04 7.18 11.85
N THR A 95 3.36 7.31 11.90
CA THR A 95 4.08 7.67 13.13
C THR A 95 3.68 9.05 13.62
N ASP A 96 3.60 10.02 12.72
CA ASP A 96 3.19 11.39 13.06
C ASP A 96 1.72 11.47 13.48
N ALA A 97 0.91 10.51 13.08
CA ALA A 97 -0.49 10.38 13.50
C ALA A 97 -0.66 9.61 14.82
N ASP A 98 0.44 9.29 15.50
CA ASP A 98 0.48 8.53 16.76
C ASP A 98 -0.10 7.12 16.67
N LEU A 99 -0.02 6.51 15.50
CA LEU A 99 -0.43 5.10 15.33
C LEU A 99 0.62 4.17 15.90
N SER A 100 0.19 2.97 16.32
CA SER A 100 1.09 1.98 16.95
C SER A 100 1.75 1.04 15.96
N ALA A 101 1.17 0.89 14.77
CA ALA A 101 1.67 -0.04 13.76
C ALA A 101 1.11 0.29 12.38
N VAL A 102 1.72 -0.32 11.36
CA VAL A 102 1.20 -0.35 9.98
C VAL A 102 1.12 -1.82 9.57
N HIS A 103 0.00 -2.24 9.00
CA HIS A 103 -0.14 -3.60 8.52
C HIS A 103 -0.63 -3.66 7.08
N LEU A 104 -0.41 -4.79 6.45
CA LEU A 104 -0.82 -5.04 5.07
C LEU A 104 -0.98 -6.53 4.80
N TYR A 105 -1.67 -6.84 3.70
CA TYR A 105 -1.72 -8.18 3.14
C TYR A 105 -0.99 -8.18 1.80
N THR A 106 -0.26 -9.25 1.52
CA THR A 106 0.36 -9.48 0.21
C THR A 106 0.21 -10.95 -0.15
N ALA A 107 0.06 -11.24 -1.43
CA ALA A 107 -0.04 -12.63 -1.87
C ALA A 107 1.24 -13.40 -1.51
N LYS A 108 1.10 -14.63 -1.01
CA LYS A 108 2.24 -15.50 -0.67
C LYS A 108 3.14 -15.75 -1.88
N SER A 109 2.58 -15.70 -3.09
CA SER A 109 3.31 -15.86 -4.34
C SER A 109 4.13 -14.63 -4.74
N ASN A 110 3.88 -13.47 -4.15
CA ASN A 110 4.55 -12.23 -4.50
C ASN A 110 5.87 -12.07 -3.73
N LEU A 111 6.86 -12.87 -4.12
CA LEU A 111 8.14 -12.96 -3.41
C LEU A 111 8.93 -11.65 -3.43
N SER A 112 8.86 -10.90 -4.53
CA SER A 112 9.56 -9.62 -4.63
C SER A 112 9.01 -8.58 -3.66
N ALA A 113 7.68 -8.50 -3.53
CA ALA A 113 7.05 -7.61 -2.56
C ALA A 113 7.37 -8.01 -1.12
N ILE A 114 7.28 -9.31 -0.81
CA ILE A 114 7.61 -9.83 0.52
C ILE A 114 9.04 -9.47 0.90
N ALA A 115 9.99 -9.59 -0.02
CA ALA A 115 11.38 -9.23 0.23
C ALA A 115 11.53 -7.74 0.58
N VAL A 116 10.81 -6.86 -0.09
CA VAL A 116 10.80 -5.42 0.21
C VAL A 116 10.28 -5.18 1.63
N TYR A 117 9.17 -5.78 1.99
CA TYR A 117 8.58 -5.58 3.32
C TYR A 117 9.47 -6.11 4.44
N LYS A 118 10.07 -7.29 4.25
CA LYS A 118 10.99 -7.86 5.24
C LYS A 118 12.24 -6.98 5.43
N LYS A 119 12.75 -6.40 4.35
CA LYS A 119 13.86 -5.42 4.43
C LYS A 119 13.49 -4.18 5.24
N LEU A 120 12.22 -3.81 5.22
CA LEU A 120 11.69 -2.66 5.97
C LEU A 120 11.28 -3.03 7.40
N ASP A 121 11.63 -4.24 7.86
CA ASP A 121 11.35 -4.75 9.20
C ASP A 121 9.88 -5.10 9.47
N PHE A 122 9.11 -5.36 8.41
CA PHE A 122 7.81 -6.00 8.57
C PHE A 122 8.00 -7.46 8.97
N THR A 123 7.14 -7.95 9.84
CA THR A 123 7.13 -9.34 10.29
C THR A 123 5.75 -9.96 10.07
N GLU A 124 5.69 -11.29 10.02
CA GLU A 124 4.41 -11.97 9.88
C GLU A 124 3.56 -11.77 11.14
N TRP A 125 2.28 -11.52 10.92
CA TRP A 125 1.31 -11.38 11.99
C TRP A 125 0.20 -12.39 11.79
N VAL A 126 0.16 -13.41 12.67
CA VAL A 126 -0.87 -14.44 12.64
C VAL A 126 -2.01 -13.99 13.56
N VAL A 127 -3.19 -13.79 12.96
CA VAL A 127 -4.40 -13.41 13.67
C VAL A 127 -5.32 -14.62 13.71
N GLU A 128 -5.74 -15.03 14.90
CA GLU A 128 -6.64 -16.18 15.09
C GLU A 128 -7.97 -15.92 14.40
N GLY A 129 -8.46 -16.90 13.64
CA GLY A 129 -9.72 -16.79 12.90
C GLY A 129 -9.61 -16.09 11.55
N GLU A 130 -8.42 -15.67 11.14
CA GLU A 130 -8.21 -15.03 9.85
C GLU A 130 -8.30 -16.04 8.71
N THR A 131 -9.08 -15.72 7.68
CA THR A 131 -9.37 -16.62 6.55
C THR A 131 -8.84 -16.07 5.22
N ARG A 132 -7.53 -15.86 5.13
CA ARG A 132 -6.86 -15.46 3.88
C ARG A 132 -5.73 -16.43 3.55
N PRO A 133 -6.06 -17.66 3.09
CA PRO A 133 -5.05 -18.71 2.94
C PRO A 133 -3.95 -18.40 1.91
N ASP A 134 -4.25 -17.55 0.93
CA ASP A 134 -3.31 -17.22 -0.15
C ASP A 134 -2.52 -15.95 0.11
N ASP A 135 -2.82 -15.25 1.21
CA ASP A 135 -2.17 -14.01 1.59
C ASP A 135 -1.31 -14.15 2.84
N LEU A 136 -0.27 -13.35 2.88
CA LEU A 136 0.58 -13.17 4.03
C LEU A 136 0.22 -11.86 4.70
N HIS A 137 -0.05 -11.89 6.00
CA HIS A 137 -0.34 -10.69 6.78
C HIS A 137 0.95 -10.22 7.44
N LEU A 138 1.34 -8.99 7.16
CA LEU A 138 2.58 -8.40 7.66
C LEU A 138 2.31 -7.16 8.48
N ILE A 139 3.11 -6.96 9.52
CA ILE A 139 2.99 -5.81 10.43
C ILE A 139 4.36 -5.17 10.68
N PHE A 140 4.35 -3.85 10.72
CA PHE A 140 5.47 -3.03 11.18
C PHE A 140 5.06 -2.35 12.48
N SER A 141 5.78 -2.63 13.56
CA SER A 141 5.51 -2.01 14.86
C SER A 141 6.23 -0.66 14.96
N ILE A 142 5.47 0.39 15.22
CA ILE A 142 6.01 1.74 15.39
C ILE A 142 6.48 1.88 16.83
N LYS A 143 7.76 2.25 17.01
CA LYS A 143 8.29 2.53 18.34
C LYS A 143 7.71 3.86 18.81
N GLN A 144 7.03 3.83 19.95
CA GLN A 144 6.52 5.05 20.53
C GLN A 144 7.69 5.98 20.88
N ARG A 145 7.56 7.24 20.47
CA ARG A 145 8.46 8.29 20.88
C ARG A 145 8.20 8.55 22.36
N GLY A 146 9.12 8.09 23.21
CA GLY A 146 9.01 8.20 24.66
C GLY A 146 9.10 9.62 25.16
#